data_457b63954428ad023e6e318f468ab830
#
_entry.id   457b63954428ad023e6e318f468ab830
#
_cell.length_a   1.000
_cell.length_b   1.000
_cell.length_c   1.000
_cell.angle_alpha   90.00
_cell.angle_beta   90.00
_cell.angle_gamma   90.00
#
_symmetry.space_group_name_H-M   'P 1'
#
loop_
_entity.id
_entity.type
_entity.pdbx_description
1 polymer ?
#
loop_
_entity_poly.entity_id
_entity_poly.type
_entity_poly.pdbx_seq_one_letter_code
_entity_poly.pdbx_strand_id
1 'polypeptide(L)'
;MRRREFITLLAGAAAAWPLATRAQQGDRVARVGVLAPSLDAPVTGPGYQAFLAELRKLGFIEGRNVVVEYRRGDEGMIQAVTAANELVAAKVDVLMANGPELVLQAAVAARPAVPIVMMAAQYDPIARGYVNSLTHPGGNVTGLFYRSLELAAKQLELLKEAFPERTRCAALWDGFGVDQFASAERAAQSLSLSLIPYKLENPPYDFEGAFRAMAQSQAQLVLVLSSALFGPDRARIAELAIAHRLPSIFSWKTYVEAGGLMSYGLDGPSMWRRAASYVAKILRGAQPAELPVEQATYFEFALNLKTAKAMGVEVPTSTLLRADEVIE
;
A
#
# COMPACT_ATOMS: atom_id res chain seq x y z
N MET A 1 -36.38 -50.90 -30.25
CA MET A 1 -35.70 -50.26 -29.12
C MET A 1 -36.58 -50.32 -27.88
N ARG A 2 -36.15 -50.99 -26.84
CA ARG A 2 -36.92 -51.17 -25.61
C ARG A 2 -36.80 -49.93 -24.73
N ARG A 3 -37.89 -49.44 -24.14
CA ARG A 3 -37.99 -48.24 -23.28
C ARG A 3 -36.88 -48.17 -22.21
N ARG A 4 -36.33 -49.29 -21.76
CA ARG A 4 -35.24 -49.36 -20.76
C ARG A 4 -33.89 -48.91 -21.31
N GLU A 5 -33.59 -49.08 -22.58
CA GLU A 5 -32.32 -48.66 -23.20
C GLU A 5 -32.25 -47.16 -23.41
N PHE A 6 -33.39 -46.49 -23.60
CA PHE A 6 -33.47 -45.03 -23.75
C PHE A 6 -33.25 -44.29 -22.41
N ILE A 7 -33.72 -44.90 -21.30
CA ILE A 7 -33.57 -44.32 -19.96
C ILE A 7 -32.10 -44.42 -19.48
N THR A 8 -31.39 -45.48 -19.81
CA THR A 8 -29.97 -45.66 -19.46
C THR A 8 -29.05 -44.71 -20.24
N LEU A 9 -29.38 -44.37 -21.48
CA LEU A 9 -28.63 -43.38 -22.28
C LEU A 9 -28.83 -41.94 -21.77
N LEU A 10 -30.04 -41.58 -21.29
CA LEU A 10 -30.32 -40.27 -20.70
C LEU A 10 -29.65 -40.08 -19.31
N ALA A 11 -29.57 -41.16 -18.51
CA ALA A 11 -28.88 -41.11 -17.19
C ALA A 11 -27.36 -40.98 -17.33
N GLY A 12 -26.73 -41.51 -18.37
CA GLY A 12 -25.32 -41.39 -18.69
C GLY A 12 -24.93 -39.97 -19.17
N ALA A 13 -25.83 -39.29 -19.89
CA ALA A 13 -25.57 -37.92 -20.37
C ALA A 13 -25.67 -36.85 -19.25
N ALA A 14 -26.55 -37.08 -18.25
CA ALA A 14 -26.70 -36.16 -17.12
C ALA A 14 -25.53 -36.21 -16.12
N ALA A 15 -24.82 -37.33 -16.02
CA ALA A 15 -23.65 -37.49 -15.13
C ALA A 15 -22.37 -36.91 -15.72
N ALA A 16 -22.27 -36.68 -17.03
CA ALA A 16 -21.10 -36.13 -17.70
C ALA A 16 -21.10 -34.60 -17.78
N TRP A 17 -22.22 -33.92 -17.52
CA TRP A 17 -22.36 -32.46 -17.65
C TRP A 17 -21.54 -31.67 -16.64
N PRO A 18 -21.39 -32.02 -15.35
CA PRO A 18 -20.58 -31.23 -14.42
C PRO A 18 -19.06 -31.42 -14.61
N LEU A 19 -18.61 -32.43 -15.38
CA LEU A 19 -17.20 -32.66 -15.66
C LEU A 19 -16.69 -31.85 -16.87
N ALA A 20 -17.57 -31.60 -17.85
CA ALA A 20 -17.22 -30.83 -19.05
C ALA A 20 -17.00 -29.33 -18.76
N THR A 21 -17.71 -28.76 -17.78
CA THR A 21 -17.53 -27.34 -17.39
C THR A 21 -16.25 -27.05 -16.64
N ARG A 22 -15.60 -28.05 -16.02
CA ARG A 22 -14.27 -27.90 -15.40
C ARG A 22 -13.11 -28.03 -16.38
N ALA A 23 -13.30 -28.70 -17.50
CA ALA A 23 -12.25 -28.93 -18.51
C ALA A 23 -12.03 -27.71 -19.44
N GLN A 24 -12.98 -26.76 -19.55
CA GLN A 24 -12.86 -25.58 -20.39
C GLN A 24 -12.13 -24.38 -19.74
N GLN A 25 -11.78 -24.45 -18.46
CA GLN A 25 -10.97 -23.42 -17.78
C GLN A 25 -9.44 -23.57 -18.00
N GLY A 26 -9.00 -24.53 -18.82
CA GLY A 26 -7.59 -24.95 -18.93
C GLY A 26 -6.65 -24.06 -19.76
N ASP A 27 -7.14 -23.26 -20.72
CA ASP A 27 -6.27 -22.59 -21.72
C ASP A 27 -6.33 -21.05 -21.76
N ARG A 28 -7.17 -20.41 -20.94
CA ARG A 28 -7.24 -18.95 -20.93
C ARG A 28 -6.21 -18.35 -19.98
N VAL A 29 -5.25 -17.62 -20.52
CA VAL A 29 -4.32 -16.81 -19.72
C VAL A 29 -5.09 -15.62 -19.15
N ALA A 30 -5.22 -15.58 -17.82
CA ALA A 30 -5.85 -14.46 -17.12
C ALA A 30 -4.99 -13.20 -17.23
N ARG A 31 -5.61 -12.03 -17.25
CA ARG A 31 -4.91 -10.74 -17.34
C ARG A 31 -5.26 -9.89 -16.12
N VAL A 32 -4.26 -9.43 -15.40
CA VAL A 32 -4.39 -8.54 -14.25
C VAL A 32 -3.75 -7.21 -14.59
N GLY A 33 -4.53 -6.13 -14.59
CA GLY A 33 -4.01 -4.78 -14.75
C GLY A 33 -3.67 -4.19 -13.39
N VAL A 34 -2.53 -3.54 -13.26
CA VAL A 34 -2.11 -2.81 -12.05
C VAL A 34 -1.91 -1.34 -12.41
N LEU A 35 -2.78 -0.49 -11.87
CA LEU A 35 -2.65 0.96 -11.93
C LEU A 35 -2.11 1.44 -10.58
N ALA A 36 -0.94 2.04 -10.55
CA ALA A 36 -0.31 2.49 -9.31
C ALA A 36 0.56 3.73 -9.56
N PRO A 37 0.90 4.51 -8.52
CA PRO A 37 1.91 5.55 -8.63
C PRO A 37 3.25 4.94 -9.06
N SER A 38 4.10 5.78 -9.67
CA SER A 38 5.48 5.40 -9.93
C SER A 38 6.21 5.22 -8.58
N LEU A 39 6.24 4.00 -8.14
CA LEU A 39 7.21 3.57 -7.15
C LEU A 39 8.39 2.97 -7.92
N ASP A 40 9.59 3.06 -7.35
CA ASP A 40 10.79 2.46 -7.93
C ASP A 40 10.52 1.04 -8.41
N ALA A 41 10.59 0.83 -9.71
CA ALA A 41 10.35 -0.41 -10.40
C ALA A 41 9.26 -1.29 -9.73
N PRO A 42 7.98 -1.08 -10.05
CA PRO A 42 6.88 -1.87 -9.45
C PRO A 42 7.11 -3.37 -9.58
N VAL A 43 7.84 -3.77 -10.62
CA VAL A 43 8.15 -5.16 -10.96
C VAL A 43 9.21 -5.79 -10.02
N THR A 44 10.00 -4.99 -9.31
CA THR A 44 11.09 -5.48 -8.44
C THR A 44 10.86 -5.20 -6.95
N GLY A 45 9.89 -4.36 -6.61
CA GLY A 45 9.60 -4.01 -5.22
C GLY A 45 9.10 -5.21 -4.38
N PRO A 46 9.42 -5.25 -3.07
CA PRO A 46 9.09 -6.38 -2.20
C PRO A 46 7.57 -6.66 -2.14
N GLY A 47 6.73 -5.64 -2.24
CA GLY A 47 5.27 -5.80 -2.30
C GLY A 47 4.83 -6.54 -3.55
N TYR A 48 5.32 -6.14 -4.73
CA TYR A 48 4.97 -6.80 -5.99
C TYR A 48 5.48 -8.24 -6.04
N GLN A 49 6.69 -8.50 -5.53
CA GLN A 49 7.22 -9.87 -5.42
C GLN A 49 6.36 -10.73 -4.49
N ALA A 50 5.88 -10.16 -3.38
CA ALA A 50 4.95 -10.84 -2.47
C ALA A 50 3.60 -11.14 -3.15
N PHE A 51 3.10 -10.23 -3.98
CA PHE A 51 1.90 -10.42 -4.80
C PHE A 51 2.04 -11.59 -5.77
N LEU A 52 3.11 -11.62 -6.55
CA LEU A 52 3.39 -12.72 -7.49
C LEU A 52 3.59 -14.06 -6.78
N ALA A 53 4.32 -14.05 -5.66
CA ALA A 53 4.53 -15.25 -4.86
C ALA A 53 3.21 -15.81 -4.32
N GLU A 54 2.30 -14.95 -3.88
CA GLU A 54 0.99 -15.36 -3.37
C GLU A 54 0.07 -15.82 -4.50
N LEU A 55 0.04 -15.13 -5.64
CA LEU A 55 -0.68 -15.61 -6.83
C LEU A 55 -0.21 -17.01 -7.24
N ARG A 56 1.12 -17.27 -7.21
CA ARG A 56 1.69 -18.60 -7.52
C ARG A 56 1.18 -19.67 -6.55
N LYS A 57 1.15 -19.40 -5.23
CA LYS A 57 0.58 -20.31 -4.23
C LYS A 57 -0.89 -20.60 -4.50
N LEU A 58 -1.61 -19.59 -5.00
CA LEU A 58 -3.02 -19.68 -5.36
C LEU A 58 -3.27 -20.29 -6.75
N GLY A 59 -2.20 -20.77 -7.44
CA GLY A 59 -2.31 -21.46 -8.73
C GLY A 59 -2.23 -20.56 -9.96
N PHE A 60 -1.98 -19.24 -9.78
CA PHE A 60 -1.78 -18.29 -10.88
C PHE A 60 -0.29 -17.99 -11.05
N ILE A 61 0.32 -18.50 -12.12
CA ILE A 61 1.76 -18.40 -12.39
C ILE A 61 1.97 -17.43 -13.55
N GLU A 62 2.67 -16.32 -13.27
CA GLU A 62 2.99 -15.32 -14.29
C GLU A 62 3.78 -15.94 -15.44
N GLY A 63 3.41 -15.54 -16.67
CA GLY A 63 3.98 -16.10 -17.89
C GLY A 63 3.45 -17.49 -18.30
N ARG A 64 2.63 -18.14 -17.45
CA ARG A 64 2.01 -19.45 -17.75
C ARG A 64 0.50 -19.34 -17.92
N ASN A 65 -0.22 -18.91 -16.88
CA ASN A 65 -1.69 -18.84 -16.87
C ASN A 65 -2.22 -17.49 -16.36
N VAL A 66 -1.31 -16.56 -16.00
CA VAL A 66 -1.64 -15.17 -15.72
C VAL A 66 -0.57 -14.26 -16.31
N VAL A 67 -0.98 -13.08 -16.78
CA VAL A 67 -0.12 -11.97 -17.19
C VAL A 67 -0.50 -10.77 -16.34
N VAL A 68 0.49 -10.07 -15.79
CA VAL A 68 0.29 -8.83 -15.02
C VAL A 68 0.80 -7.66 -15.86
N GLU A 69 -0.11 -6.72 -16.17
CA GLU A 69 0.19 -5.50 -16.92
C GLU A 69 0.17 -4.30 -15.98
N TYR A 70 1.24 -3.54 -15.97
CA TYR A 70 1.38 -2.38 -15.10
C TYR A 70 1.28 -1.07 -15.90
N ARG A 71 0.61 -0.05 -15.30
CA ARG A 71 0.60 1.33 -15.80
C ARG A 71 0.76 2.30 -14.64
N ARG A 72 1.43 3.43 -14.93
CA ARG A 72 1.57 4.54 -13.97
C ARG A 72 0.30 5.36 -13.89
N GLY A 73 -0.06 5.79 -12.67
CA GLY A 73 -1.24 6.58 -12.41
C GLY A 73 -0.97 7.82 -11.54
N ASP A 74 0.26 8.36 -11.51
CA ASP A 74 0.69 9.44 -10.63
C ASP A 74 0.94 10.79 -11.35
N GLU A 75 0.88 10.83 -12.67
CA GLU A 75 1.19 12.03 -13.46
C GLU A 75 -0.01 12.99 -13.62
N GLY A 76 -0.99 12.88 -12.73
CA GLY A 76 -2.23 13.67 -12.76
C GLY A 76 -3.44 12.89 -13.31
N MET A 77 -4.64 13.48 -13.18
CA MET A 77 -5.90 12.79 -13.47
C MET A 77 -6.01 12.36 -14.94
N ILE A 78 -5.60 13.20 -15.88
CA ILE A 78 -5.72 12.90 -17.32
C ILE A 78 -4.88 11.70 -17.69
N GLN A 79 -3.62 11.68 -17.25
CA GLN A 79 -2.67 10.60 -17.51
C GLN A 79 -3.08 9.32 -16.81
N ALA A 80 -3.57 9.42 -15.57
CA ALA A 80 -4.07 8.28 -14.82
C ALA A 80 -5.30 7.62 -15.49
N VAL A 81 -6.25 8.42 -16.02
CA VAL A 81 -7.40 7.91 -16.76
C VAL A 81 -6.96 7.30 -18.09
N THR A 82 -5.98 7.89 -18.78
CA THR A 82 -5.41 7.32 -20.00
C THR A 82 -4.78 5.96 -19.72
N ALA A 83 -3.98 5.84 -18.66
CA ALA A 83 -3.36 4.59 -18.24
C ALA A 83 -4.39 3.52 -17.85
N ALA A 84 -5.48 3.91 -17.15
CA ALA A 84 -6.58 3.02 -16.84
C ALA A 84 -7.30 2.52 -18.11
N ASN A 85 -7.56 3.41 -19.08
CA ASN A 85 -8.16 3.04 -20.36
C ASN A 85 -7.28 2.08 -21.18
N GLU A 86 -5.95 2.24 -21.15
CA GLU A 86 -5.02 1.30 -21.80
C GLU A 86 -5.15 -0.11 -21.19
N LEU A 87 -5.24 -0.23 -19.85
CA LEU A 87 -5.46 -1.51 -19.16
C LEU A 87 -6.81 -2.13 -19.54
N VAL A 88 -7.87 -1.32 -19.62
CA VAL A 88 -9.20 -1.78 -20.10
C VAL A 88 -9.13 -2.24 -21.55
N ALA A 89 -8.44 -1.51 -22.42
CA ALA A 89 -8.23 -1.88 -23.83
C ALA A 89 -7.39 -3.17 -23.98
N ALA A 90 -6.47 -3.43 -23.08
CA ALA A 90 -5.72 -4.69 -22.98
C ALA A 90 -6.58 -5.88 -22.54
N LYS A 91 -7.88 -5.66 -22.26
CA LYS A 91 -8.86 -6.69 -21.86
C LYS A 91 -8.44 -7.43 -20.59
N VAL A 92 -8.04 -6.67 -19.55
CA VAL A 92 -7.74 -7.24 -18.25
C VAL A 92 -9.01 -7.85 -17.64
N ASP A 93 -8.86 -8.95 -16.91
CA ASP A 93 -9.96 -9.64 -16.20
C ASP A 93 -10.21 -9.00 -14.82
N VAL A 94 -9.18 -8.38 -14.24
CA VAL A 94 -9.20 -7.65 -12.97
C VAL A 94 -8.32 -6.43 -13.08
N LEU A 95 -8.78 -5.29 -12.59
CA LEU A 95 -8.00 -4.07 -12.48
C LEU A 95 -7.67 -3.81 -11.00
N MET A 96 -6.39 -3.75 -10.65
CA MET A 96 -5.94 -3.29 -9.35
C MET A 96 -5.68 -1.79 -9.38
N ALA A 97 -6.26 -1.06 -8.43
CA ALA A 97 -6.02 0.37 -8.21
C ALA A 97 -5.28 0.56 -6.87
N ASN A 98 -3.96 0.76 -6.93
CA ASN A 98 -3.12 0.87 -5.75
C ASN A 98 -2.63 2.29 -5.55
N GLY A 99 -2.91 2.90 -4.40
CA GLY A 99 -2.36 4.20 -4.02
C GLY A 99 -3.40 5.22 -3.55
N PRO A 100 -3.10 6.53 -3.72
CA PRO A 100 -3.99 7.62 -3.34
C PRO A 100 -5.29 7.61 -4.15
N GLU A 101 -6.27 8.36 -3.68
CA GLU A 101 -7.63 8.40 -4.23
C GLU A 101 -7.65 8.65 -5.75
N LEU A 102 -6.73 9.47 -6.27
CA LEU A 102 -6.57 9.76 -7.69
C LEU A 102 -6.53 8.47 -8.55
N VAL A 103 -5.82 7.44 -8.07
CA VAL A 103 -5.65 6.18 -8.82
C VAL A 103 -6.98 5.42 -8.92
N LEU A 104 -7.75 5.35 -7.82
CA LEU A 104 -9.07 4.72 -7.84
C LEU A 104 -10.07 5.55 -8.65
N GLN A 105 -10.03 6.88 -8.53
CA GLN A 105 -10.85 7.78 -9.35
C GLN A 105 -10.61 7.54 -10.85
N ALA A 106 -9.34 7.42 -11.26
CA ALA A 106 -8.98 7.14 -12.65
C ALA A 106 -9.48 5.76 -13.11
N ALA A 107 -9.31 4.72 -12.28
CA ALA A 107 -9.81 3.39 -12.57
C ALA A 107 -11.34 3.36 -12.74
N VAL A 108 -12.08 4.05 -11.88
CA VAL A 108 -13.55 4.15 -11.97
C VAL A 108 -13.98 5.03 -13.15
N ALA A 109 -13.27 6.12 -13.44
CA ALA A 109 -13.56 7.03 -14.56
C ALA A 109 -13.40 6.33 -15.93
N ALA A 110 -12.50 5.36 -16.06
CA ALA A 110 -12.40 4.51 -17.25
C ALA A 110 -13.64 3.62 -17.46
N ARG A 111 -14.56 3.58 -16.49
CA ARG A 111 -15.82 2.80 -16.51
C ARG A 111 -15.63 1.36 -16.97
N PRO A 112 -14.70 0.62 -16.39
CA PRO A 112 -14.47 -0.75 -16.80
C PRO A 112 -15.66 -1.63 -16.44
N ALA A 113 -16.01 -2.56 -17.34
CA ALA A 113 -16.92 -3.66 -17.02
C ALA A 113 -16.24 -4.72 -16.13
N VAL A 114 -14.92 -4.58 -15.89
CA VAL A 114 -14.12 -5.51 -15.11
C VAL A 114 -14.12 -5.15 -13.63
N PRO A 115 -13.97 -6.14 -12.73
CA PRO A 115 -13.76 -5.92 -11.31
C PRO A 115 -12.56 -5.03 -10.99
N ILE A 116 -12.72 -4.18 -9.97
CA ILE A 116 -11.63 -3.35 -9.45
C ILE A 116 -11.28 -3.83 -8.03
N VAL A 117 -10.01 -4.21 -7.83
CA VAL A 117 -9.44 -4.46 -6.50
C VAL A 117 -8.66 -3.22 -6.09
N MET A 118 -9.20 -2.45 -5.15
CA MET A 118 -8.50 -1.30 -4.62
C MET A 118 -7.50 -1.69 -3.53
N MET A 119 -6.39 -0.97 -3.45
CA MET A 119 -5.52 -0.84 -2.30
C MET A 119 -5.49 0.65 -1.92
N ALA A 120 -6.56 1.09 -1.25
CA ALA A 120 -6.84 2.49 -1.01
C ALA A 120 -5.96 3.07 0.09
N ALA A 121 -5.20 4.09 -0.26
CA ALA A 121 -4.26 4.75 0.63
C ALA A 121 -4.80 6.11 1.08
N GLN A 122 -4.98 6.30 2.40
CA GLN A 122 -5.25 7.59 3.05
C GLN A 122 -6.66 8.15 2.84
N TYR A 123 -7.61 7.39 2.34
CA TYR A 123 -9.00 7.83 2.22
C TYR A 123 -9.98 6.74 2.67
N ASP A 124 -11.20 7.15 2.97
CA ASP A 124 -12.30 6.27 3.35
C ASP A 124 -13.15 5.95 2.13
N PRO A 125 -13.16 4.71 1.63
CA PRO A 125 -13.87 4.34 0.41
C PRO A 125 -15.40 4.41 0.56
N ILE A 126 -15.96 4.32 1.78
CA ILE A 126 -17.39 4.49 2.04
C ILE A 126 -17.75 5.98 1.98
N ALA A 127 -17.02 6.82 2.73
CA ALA A 127 -17.26 8.25 2.77
C ALA A 127 -17.12 8.91 1.38
N ARG A 128 -16.31 8.32 0.49
CA ARG A 128 -16.12 8.76 -0.90
C ARG A 128 -17.13 8.14 -1.87
N GLY A 129 -17.99 7.22 -1.42
CA GLY A 129 -19.03 6.61 -2.24
C GLY A 129 -18.54 5.55 -3.24
N TYR A 130 -17.33 5.00 -3.08
CA TYR A 130 -16.82 3.92 -3.94
C TYR A 130 -17.43 2.58 -3.61
N VAL A 131 -17.80 2.36 -2.35
CA VAL A 131 -18.47 1.16 -1.85
C VAL A 131 -19.59 1.54 -0.88
N ASN A 132 -20.65 0.73 -0.84
CA ASN A 132 -21.82 0.99 0.00
C ASN A 132 -21.53 0.68 1.49
N SER A 133 -20.79 -0.40 1.74
CA SER A 133 -20.34 -0.80 3.08
C SER A 133 -19.10 -1.68 2.98
N LEU A 134 -18.42 -1.92 4.11
CA LEU A 134 -17.26 -2.82 4.13
C LEU A 134 -17.65 -4.28 3.92
N THR A 135 -18.79 -4.71 4.46
CA THR A 135 -19.27 -6.10 4.35
C THR A 135 -19.89 -6.43 3.01
N HIS A 136 -20.56 -5.45 2.40
CA HIS A 136 -21.27 -5.60 1.11
C HIS A 136 -20.98 -4.36 0.24
N PRO A 137 -19.90 -4.38 -0.55
CA PRO A 137 -19.50 -3.25 -1.39
C PRO A 137 -20.57 -2.84 -2.39
N GLY A 138 -21.32 -3.79 -2.96
CA GLY A 138 -22.50 -3.55 -3.77
C GLY A 138 -22.24 -3.12 -5.22
N GLY A 139 -20.98 -2.99 -5.63
CA GLY A 139 -20.56 -2.56 -6.97
C GLY A 139 -19.46 -3.46 -7.56
N ASN A 140 -18.69 -2.91 -8.51
CA ASN A 140 -17.55 -3.59 -9.10
C ASN A 140 -16.21 -3.30 -8.38
N VAL A 141 -16.23 -2.55 -7.26
CA VAL A 141 -15.07 -2.20 -6.45
C VAL A 141 -15.07 -2.99 -5.15
N THR A 142 -13.95 -3.62 -4.83
CA THR A 142 -13.67 -4.28 -3.54
C THR A 142 -12.19 -4.14 -3.22
N GLY A 143 -11.70 -4.72 -2.13
CA GLY A 143 -10.27 -4.79 -1.83
C GLY A 143 -9.92 -4.33 -0.44
N LEU A 144 -8.84 -3.56 -0.34
CA LEU A 144 -8.21 -3.16 0.91
C LEU A 144 -8.17 -1.63 1.02
N PHE A 145 -8.25 -1.13 2.25
CA PHE A 145 -7.96 0.28 2.51
C PHE A 145 -7.16 0.43 3.80
N TYR A 146 -6.43 1.52 3.90
CA TYR A 146 -5.82 1.95 5.15
C TYR A 146 -5.87 3.47 5.31
N ARG A 147 -5.88 3.90 6.55
CA ARG A 147 -5.83 5.32 6.91
C ARG A 147 -4.64 5.53 7.82
N SER A 148 -3.75 6.42 7.42
CA SER A 148 -2.55 6.74 8.22
C SER A 148 -2.79 7.81 9.28
N LEU A 149 -4.03 8.29 9.44
CA LEU A 149 -4.33 9.36 10.40
C LEU A 149 -3.92 8.98 11.82
N GLU A 150 -4.22 7.73 12.20
CA GLU A 150 -3.84 7.19 13.50
C GLU A 150 -2.36 6.80 13.59
N LEU A 151 -1.75 6.50 12.43
CA LEU A 151 -0.33 6.13 12.37
C LEU A 151 0.58 7.28 12.76
N ALA A 152 0.32 8.50 12.28
CA ALA A 152 1.14 9.67 12.59
C ALA A 152 1.18 9.95 14.10
N ALA A 153 0.05 9.77 14.80
CA ALA A 153 -0.01 9.86 16.26
C ALA A 153 0.85 8.77 16.91
N LYS A 154 0.72 7.52 16.47
CA LYS A 154 1.48 6.39 17.01
C LYS A 154 2.98 6.50 16.75
N GLN A 155 3.36 7.01 15.58
CA GLN A 155 4.76 7.31 15.24
C GLN A 155 5.34 8.34 16.21
N LEU A 156 4.62 9.43 16.51
CA LEU A 156 5.07 10.42 17.50
C LEU A 156 5.18 9.85 18.91
N GLU A 157 4.24 8.99 19.35
CA GLU A 157 4.33 8.27 20.62
C GLU A 157 5.62 7.45 20.69
N LEU A 158 5.88 6.61 19.67
CA LEU A 158 7.08 5.77 19.63
C LEU A 158 8.37 6.60 19.62
N LEU A 159 8.36 7.69 18.86
CA LEU A 159 9.51 8.60 18.81
C LEU A 159 9.76 9.29 20.17
N LYS A 160 8.68 9.70 20.85
CA LYS A 160 8.76 10.31 22.20
C LYS A 160 9.16 9.29 23.26
N GLU A 161 8.69 8.05 23.18
CA GLU A 161 9.09 6.95 24.08
C GLU A 161 10.59 6.62 23.92
N ALA A 162 11.08 6.61 22.66
CA ALA A 162 12.50 6.36 22.39
C ALA A 162 13.42 7.52 22.84
N PHE A 163 12.92 8.75 22.85
CA PHE A 163 13.69 9.96 23.16
C PHE A 163 12.89 10.90 24.07
N PRO A 164 12.66 10.53 25.33
CA PRO A 164 11.75 11.24 26.24
C PRO A 164 12.15 12.67 26.55
N GLU A 165 13.46 12.98 26.54
CA GLU A 165 13.99 14.33 26.83
C GLU A 165 13.83 15.31 25.65
N ARG A 166 13.51 14.81 24.47
CA ARG A 166 13.39 15.64 23.27
C ARG A 166 11.98 16.18 23.14
N THR A 167 11.85 17.48 22.84
CA THR A 167 10.56 18.18 22.83
C THR A 167 10.24 18.90 21.53
N ARG A 168 11.21 18.97 20.58
CA ARG A 168 11.05 19.69 19.31
C ARG A 168 11.13 18.71 18.15
N CYS A 169 10.00 18.43 17.53
CA CYS A 169 9.90 17.49 16.42
C CYS A 169 9.60 18.24 15.11
N ALA A 170 10.43 18.06 14.09
CA ALA A 170 10.12 18.50 12.74
C ALA A 170 9.17 17.50 12.07
N ALA A 171 8.17 17.98 11.35
CA ALA A 171 7.31 17.15 10.51
C ALA A 171 7.60 17.47 9.04
N LEU A 172 8.17 16.51 8.30
CA LEU A 172 8.41 16.62 6.86
C LEU A 172 7.22 16.01 6.11
N TRP A 173 6.60 16.79 5.24
CA TRP A 173 5.39 16.38 4.53
C TRP A 173 5.19 17.16 3.22
N ASP A 174 4.20 16.77 2.42
CA ASP A 174 3.79 17.42 1.17
C ASP A 174 2.26 17.52 1.06
N GLY A 175 1.75 17.91 -0.09
CA GLY A 175 0.31 18.07 -0.32
C GLY A 175 -0.53 16.82 -0.06
N PHE A 176 0.05 15.61 -0.09
CA PHE A 176 -0.63 14.35 0.23
C PHE A 176 -0.74 14.09 1.74
N GLY A 177 0.05 14.81 2.56
CA GLY A 177 0.13 14.62 4.01
C GLY A 177 -0.75 15.56 4.84
N VAL A 178 -1.68 16.34 4.27
CA VAL A 178 -2.46 17.35 4.99
C VAL A 178 -3.20 16.78 6.21
N ASP A 179 -3.98 15.72 6.01
CA ASP A 179 -4.74 15.09 7.09
C ASP A 179 -3.85 14.37 8.11
N GLN A 180 -2.74 13.80 7.63
CA GLN A 180 -1.74 13.17 8.49
C GLN A 180 -1.05 14.23 9.38
N PHE A 181 -0.69 15.38 8.82
CA PHE A 181 -0.11 16.49 9.57
C PHE A 181 -1.07 17.01 10.64
N ALA A 182 -2.33 17.24 10.30
CA ALA A 182 -3.36 17.65 11.26
C ALA A 182 -3.55 16.64 12.40
N SER A 183 -3.43 15.34 12.12
CA SER A 183 -3.46 14.28 13.13
C SER A 183 -2.21 14.30 14.01
N ALA A 184 -1.03 14.43 13.41
CA ALA A 184 0.24 14.55 14.12
C ALA A 184 0.27 15.78 15.04
N GLU A 185 -0.27 16.92 14.58
CA GLU A 185 -0.33 18.14 15.36
C GLU A 185 -1.18 17.98 16.64
N ARG A 186 -2.34 17.34 16.53
CA ARG A 186 -3.16 17.01 17.71
C ARG A 186 -2.45 16.06 18.68
N ALA A 187 -1.77 15.04 18.15
CA ALA A 187 -1.01 14.10 18.97
C ALA A 187 0.19 14.76 19.65
N ALA A 188 0.90 15.62 18.95
CA ALA A 188 2.04 16.35 19.50
C ALA A 188 1.67 17.19 20.74
N GLN A 189 0.49 17.83 20.73
CA GLN A 189 -0.02 18.57 21.90
C GLN A 189 -0.18 17.68 23.11
N SER A 190 -0.76 16.47 22.96
CA SER A 190 -0.94 15.53 24.07
C SER A 190 0.38 14.94 24.59
N LEU A 191 1.41 14.89 23.73
CA LEU A 191 2.76 14.38 24.06
C LEU A 191 3.73 15.47 24.54
N SER A 192 3.26 16.71 24.70
CA SER A 192 4.12 17.87 25.04
C SER A 192 5.29 18.04 24.03
N LEU A 193 5.03 17.77 22.76
CA LEU A 193 5.96 17.99 21.67
C LEU A 193 5.61 19.28 20.91
N SER A 194 6.62 20.12 20.64
CA SER A 194 6.50 21.22 19.69
C SER A 194 6.69 20.66 18.27
N LEU A 195 5.63 20.55 17.50
CA LEU A 195 5.68 20.08 16.11
C LEU A 195 5.96 21.26 15.19
N ILE A 196 7.03 21.19 14.40
CA ILE A 196 7.48 22.25 13.48
C ILE A 196 7.23 21.76 12.05
N PRO A 197 6.34 22.42 11.28
CA PRO A 197 6.00 21.97 9.94
C PRO A 197 7.08 22.30 8.91
N TYR A 198 7.42 21.32 8.07
CA TYR A 198 8.25 21.46 6.87
C TYR A 198 7.52 20.89 5.69
N LYS A 199 6.67 21.73 5.08
CA LYS A 199 5.90 21.35 3.90
C LYS A 199 6.72 21.57 2.64
N LEU A 200 6.83 20.53 1.82
CA LEU A 200 7.42 20.59 0.50
C LEU A 200 6.31 20.77 -0.56
N GLU A 201 6.44 21.81 -1.40
CA GLU A 201 5.31 22.21 -2.26
C GLU A 201 5.39 21.63 -3.68
N ASN A 202 6.55 21.62 -4.31
CA ASN A 202 6.67 21.25 -5.71
C ASN A 202 7.87 20.31 -5.94
N PRO A 203 7.66 19.13 -6.57
CA PRO A 203 8.79 18.32 -6.98
C PRO A 203 9.56 18.98 -8.16
N PRO A 204 10.90 18.76 -8.29
CA PRO A 204 11.71 17.98 -7.35
C PRO A 204 11.88 18.66 -6.00
N TYR A 205 11.75 17.89 -4.90
CA TYR A 205 11.79 18.44 -3.55
C TYR A 205 13.21 18.78 -3.09
N ASP A 206 13.39 19.96 -2.43
CA ASP A 206 14.65 20.36 -1.78
C ASP A 206 14.72 19.78 -0.36
N PHE A 207 15.04 18.49 -0.27
CA PHE A 207 15.23 17.82 1.03
C PHE A 207 16.42 18.42 1.81
N GLU A 208 17.53 18.79 1.13
CA GLU A 208 18.70 19.42 1.75
C GLU A 208 18.35 20.76 2.40
N GLY A 209 17.57 21.58 1.71
CA GLY A 209 17.08 22.85 2.24
C GLY A 209 16.19 22.65 3.45
N ALA A 210 15.28 21.67 3.39
CA ALA A 210 14.40 21.33 4.51
C ALA A 210 15.18 20.88 5.74
N PHE A 211 16.15 19.97 5.61
CA PHE A 211 16.96 19.49 6.75
C PHE A 211 17.87 20.57 7.31
N ARG A 212 18.42 21.46 6.48
CA ARG A 212 19.15 22.65 6.96
C ARG A 212 18.25 23.57 7.78
N ALA A 213 17.04 23.83 7.32
CA ALA A 213 16.07 24.64 8.05
C ALA A 213 15.63 23.97 9.38
N MET A 214 15.47 22.63 9.41
CA MET A 214 15.24 21.88 10.65
C MET A 214 16.37 22.07 11.66
N ALA A 215 17.62 22.00 11.23
CA ALA A 215 18.77 22.24 12.08
C ALA A 215 18.79 23.69 12.61
N GLN A 216 18.51 24.68 11.78
CA GLN A 216 18.42 26.09 12.18
C GLN A 216 17.33 26.36 13.20
N SER A 217 16.18 25.66 13.07
CA SER A 217 15.09 25.74 14.03
C SER A 217 15.32 24.91 15.29
N GLN A 218 16.51 24.31 15.44
CA GLN A 218 16.85 23.44 16.58
C GLN A 218 15.88 22.25 16.75
N ALA A 219 15.41 21.67 15.65
CA ALA A 219 14.69 20.42 15.69
C ALA A 219 15.58 19.33 16.32
N GLN A 220 14.97 18.45 17.09
CA GLN A 220 15.64 17.36 17.82
C GLN A 220 15.23 15.99 17.32
N LEU A 221 14.06 15.92 16.69
CA LEU A 221 13.42 14.73 16.13
C LEU A 221 12.86 15.06 14.75
N VAL A 222 12.67 14.06 13.92
CA VAL A 222 11.94 14.22 12.65
C VAL A 222 10.92 13.11 12.42
N LEU A 223 9.68 13.50 12.17
CA LEU A 223 8.60 12.68 11.67
C LEU A 223 8.51 12.91 10.16
N VAL A 224 8.66 11.85 9.38
CA VAL A 224 8.48 11.90 7.92
C VAL A 224 7.12 11.26 7.60
N LEU A 225 6.15 12.09 7.23
CA LEU A 225 4.81 11.64 6.88
C LEU A 225 4.81 10.89 5.56
N SER A 226 3.82 10.00 5.40
CA SER A 226 3.72 9.17 4.20
C SER A 226 3.38 10.01 2.97
N SER A 227 4.24 9.94 1.97
CA SER A 227 4.01 10.48 0.63
C SER A 227 4.48 9.48 -0.42
N ALA A 228 3.69 9.31 -1.48
CA ALA A 228 4.08 8.49 -2.63
C ALA A 228 5.30 9.07 -3.36
N LEU A 229 5.53 10.40 -3.27
CA LEU A 229 6.61 11.09 -3.96
C LEU A 229 7.94 11.08 -3.19
N PHE A 230 7.94 10.67 -1.90
CA PHE A 230 9.18 10.57 -1.11
C PHE A 230 9.90 9.23 -1.28
N GLY A 231 9.19 8.20 -1.78
CA GLY A 231 9.71 6.84 -1.92
C GLY A 231 11.02 6.72 -2.72
N PRO A 232 11.15 7.36 -3.89
CA PRO A 232 12.39 7.39 -4.66
C PRO A 232 13.59 7.95 -3.89
N ASP A 233 13.36 8.96 -3.06
CA ASP A 233 14.39 9.68 -2.29
C ASP A 233 14.60 9.13 -0.87
N ARG A 234 14.02 7.98 -0.51
CA ARG A 234 14.05 7.41 0.85
C ARG A 234 15.47 7.26 1.43
N ALA A 235 16.43 6.82 0.61
CA ALA A 235 17.83 6.71 1.03
C ALA A 235 18.43 8.11 1.33
N ARG A 236 18.14 9.08 0.46
CA ARG A 236 18.59 10.45 0.63
C ARG A 236 18.01 11.11 1.88
N ILE A 237 16.73 10.91 2.15
CA ILE A 237 16.05 11.42 3.36
C ILE A 237 16.67 10.78 4.62
N ALA A 238 16.95 9.46 4.58
CA ALA A 238 17.61 8.76 5.69
C ALA A 238 19.02 9.28 5.93
N GLU A 239 19.83 9.46 4.88
CA GLU A 239 21.18 10.04 4.97
C GLU A 239 21.18 11.45 5.58
N LEU A 240 20.24 12.30 5.18
CA LEU A 240 20.10 13.65 5.71
C LEU A 240 19.72 13.63 7.20
N ALA A 241 18.83 12.72 7.62
CA ALA A 241 18.51 12.55 9.02
C ALA A 241 19.75 12.14 9.85
N ILE A 242 20.60 11.24 9.33
CA ILE A 242 21.87 10.86 9.97
C ILE A 242 22.83 12.05 10.02
N ALA A 243 23.04 12.72 8.89
CA ALA A 243 23.99 13.85 8.79
C ALA A 243 23.66 14.98 9.76
N HIS A 244 22.36 15.25 9.98
CA HIS A 244 21.88 16.26 10.93
C HIS A 244 21.64 15.71 12.35
N ARG A 245 21.92 14.43 12.61
CA ARG A 245 21.71 13.74 13.90
C ARG A 245 20.28 13.89 14.43
N LEU A 246 19.30 13.80 13.53
CA LEU A 246 17.89 13.88 13.84
C LEU A 246 17.29 12.46 13.89
N PRO A 247 17.05 11.86 15.07
CA PRO A 247 16.30 10.62 15.16
C PRO A 247 14.99 10.74 14.42
N SER A 248 14.80 9.78 13.50
CA SER A 248 13.75 9.84 12.51
C SER A 248 12.79 8.66 12.64
N ILE A 249 11.51 8.91 12.38
CA ILE A 249 10.51 7.87 12.20
C ILE A 249 9.77 8.04 10.87
N PHE A 250 9.52 6.91 10.22
CA PHE A 250 8.94 6.81 8.88
C PHE A 250 7.69 5.92 8.89
N SER A 251 6.89 6.01 7.84
CA SER A 251 5.68 5.16 7.68
C SER A 251 5.97 3.79 7.06
N TRP A 252 7.17 3.56 6.51
CA TRP A 252 7.49 2.33 5.79
C TRP A 252 8.86 1.79 6.18
N LYS A 253 8.92 0.48 6.40
CA LYS A 253 10.17 -0.24 6.71
C LYS A 253 11.27 -0.03 5.67
N THR A 254 10.92 0.14 4.41
CA THR A 254 11.88 0.40 3.33
C THR A 254 12.78 1.61 3.58
N TYR A 255 12.35 2.58 4.41
CA TYR A 255 13.21 3.68 4.85
C TYR A 255 14.25 3.21 5.87
N VAL A 256 13.88 2.30 6.78
CA VAL A 256 14.81 1.74 7.78
C VAL A 256 15.84 0.84 7.11
N GLU A 257 15.42 0.06 6.12
CA GLU A 257 16.31 -0.72 5.26
C GLU A 257 17.28 0.17 4.46
N ALA A 258 16.84 1.38 4.09
CA ALA A 258 17.67 2.38 3.41
C ALA A 258 18.52 3.24 4.37
N GLY A 259 18.55 2.94 5.67
CA GLY A 259 19.35 3.65 6.67
C GLY A 259 18.56 4.57 7.60
N GLY A 260 17.25 4.65 7.53
CA GLY A 260 16.41 5.35 8.50
C GLY A 260 16.48 4.73 9.89
N LEU A 261 16.16 5.49 10.94
CA LEU A 261 16.29 4.99 12.31
C LEU A 261 15.13 4.10 12.72
N MET A 262 13.90 4.57 12.57
CA MET A 262 12.68 3.87 13.02
C MET A 262 11.62 3.93 11.92
N SER A 263 10.76 2.92 11.85
CA SER A 263 9.51 3.00 11.09
C SER A 263 8.39 2.32 11.85
N TYR A 264 7.21 2.90 11.80
CA TYR A 264 5.97 2.27 12.22
C TYR A 264 4.91 2.50 11.17
N GLY A 265 4.44 1.43 10.57
CA GLY A 265 3.48 1.50 9.49
C GLY A 265 2.98 0.15 9.04
N LEU A 266 2.30 0.13 7.91
CA LEU A 266 1.75 -1.10 7.37
C LEU A 266 2.83 -2.02 6.81
N ASP A 267 2.68 -3.32 7.02
CA ASP A 267 3.42 -4.33 6.29
C ASP A 267 2.95 -4.34 4.82
N GLY A 268 3.69 -3.63 3.99
CA GLY A 268 3.40 -3.51 2.57
C GLY A 268 3.31 -4.87 1.86
N PRO A 269 4.29 -5.77 2.00
CA PRO A 269 4.23 -7.14 1.47
C PRO A 269 2.97 -7.90 1.88
N SER A 270 2.49 -7.80 3.12
CA SER A 270 1.25 -8.44 3.57
C SER A 270 0.01 -7.87 2.87
N MET A 271 -0.03 -6.56 2.64
CA MET A 271 -1.11 -5.94 1.87
C MET A 271 -1.17 -6.48 0.43
N TRP A 272 -0.02 -6.58 -0.22
CA TRP A 272 0.07 -7.09 -1.58
C TRP A 272 -0.30 -8.58 -1.66
N ARG A 273 0.11 -9.41 -0.68
CA ARG A 273 -0.36 -10.80 -0.55
C ARG A 273 -1.88 -10.87 -0.41
N ARG A 274 -2.45 -9.98 0.42
CA ARG A 274 -3.90 -9.95 0.60
C ARG A 274 -4.63 -9.53 -0.68
N ALA A 275 -4.13 -8.53 -1.40
CA ALA A 275 -4.66 -8.11 -2.71
C ALA A 275 -4.61 -9.27 -3.73
N ALA A 276 -3.52 -10.06 -3.75
CA ALA A 276 -3.42 -11.26 -4.59
C ALA A 276 -4.54 -12.27 -4.30
N SER A 277 -4.92 -12.41 -3.03
CA SER A 277 -6.05 -13.28 -2.64
C SER A 277 -7.39 -12.80 -3.20
N TYR A 278 -7.62 -11.47 -3.23
CA TYR A 278 -8.81 -10.88 -3.86
C TYR A 278 -8.83 -11.12 -5.37
N VAL A 279 -7.70 -10.83 -6.03
CA VAL A 279 -7.52 -11.08 -7.47
C VAL A 279 -7.80 -12.54 -7.79
N ALA A 280 -7.21 -13.48 -7.06
CA ALA A 280 -7.41 -14.90 -7.29
C ALA A 280 -8.86 -15.35 -7.09
N LYS A 281 -9.59 -14.80 -6.10
CA LYS A 281 -11.01 -15.07 -5.90
C LYS A 281 -11.84 -14.61 -7.09
N ILE A 282 -11.58 -13.39 -7.57
CA ILE A 282 -12.28 -12.79 -8.71
C ILE A 282 -12.00 -13.59 -10.00
N LEU A 283 -10.74 -13.95 -10.26
CA LEU A 283 -10.36 -14.78 -11.41
C LEU A 283 -11.03 -16.17 -11.37
N ARG A 284 -11.46 -16.64 -10.19
CA ARG A 284 -12.26 -17.86 -10.01
C ARG A 284 -13.77 -17.64 -10.07
N GLY A 285 -14.21 -16.41 -10.37
CA GLY A 285 -15.62 -16.08 -10.56
C GLY A 285 -16.32 -15.43 -9.38
N ALA A 286 -15.63 -15.11 -8.28
CA ALA A 286 -16.23 -14.36 -7.18
C ALA A 286 -16.61 -12.93 -7.63
N GLN A 287 -17.79 -12.48 -7.19
CA GLN A 287 -18.27 -11.14 -7.53
C GLN A 287 -17.70 -10.09 -6.56
N PRO A 288 -17.16 -8.95 -7.05
CA PRO A 288 -16.65 -7.88 -6.19
C PRO A 288 -17.69 -7.38 -5.18
N ALA A 289 -18.95 -7.30 -5.59
CA ALA A 289 -20.06 -6.85 -4.75
C ALA A 289 -20.25 -7.68 -3.47
N GLU A 290 -19.81 -8.94 -3.47
CA GLU A 290 -19.95 -9.90 -2.37
C GLU A 290 -18.64 -10.07 -1.57
N LEU A 291 -17.53 -9.55 -2.08
CA LEU A 291 -16.23 -9.62 -1.38
C LEU A 291 -16.09 -8.43 -0.42
N PRO A 292 -16.02 -8.68 0.89
CA PRO A 292 -15.88 -7.60 1.86
C PRO A 292 -14.66 -6.73 1.59
N VAL A 293 -14.78 -5.43 1.83
CA VAL A 293 -13.64 -4.52 1.86
C VAL A 293 -12.97 -4.61 3.24
N GLU A 294 -11.67 -4.81 3.27
CA GLU A 294 -10.92 -4.98 4.52
C GLU A 294 -10.09 -3.74 4.84
N GLN A 295 -10.15 -3.32 6.09
CA GLN A 295 -9.16 -2.37 6.61
C GLN A 295 -7.89 -3.15 6.95
N ALA A 296 -6.75 -2.65 6.46
CA ALA A 296 -5.46 -3.24 6.80
C ALA A 296 -5.15 -2.98 8.28
N THR A 297 -4.81 -4.06 9.01
CA THR A 297 -4.58 -4.04 10.47
C THR A 297 -3.19 -4.54 10.87
N TYR A 298 -2.38 -4.98 9.90
CA TYR A 298 -1.04 -5.45 10.17
C TYR A 298 -0.06 -4.29 10.11
N PHE A 299 0.45 -3.90 11.28
CA PHE A 299 1.47 -2.87 11.43
C PHE A 299 2.78 -3.50 11.85
N GLU A 300 3.87 -2.90 11.42
CA GLU A 300 5.24 -3.34 11.69
C GLU A 300 6.03 -2.19 12.27
N PHE A 301 6.74 -2.45 13.37
CA PHE A 301 7.70 -1.53 13.98
C PHE A 301 9.11 -2.04 13.71
N ALA A 302 9.88 -1.32 12.90
CA ALA A 302 11.25 -1.66 12.58
C ALA A 302 12.22 -0.59 13.12
N LEU A 303 13.42 -1.04 13.51
CA LEU A 303 14.47 -0.25 14.13
C LEU A 303 15.83 -0.58 13.51
N ASN A 304 16.71 0.44 13.34
CA ASN A 304 18.07 0.26 12.81
C ASN A 304 19.11 0.73 13.84
N LEU A 305 19.76 -0.22 14.49
CA LEU A 305 20.80 0.05 15.49
C LEU A 305 22.10 0.55 14.86
N LYS A 306 22.41 0.19 13.60
CA LYS A 306 23.55 0.80 12.88
C LYS A 306 23.36 2.29 12.74
N THR A 307 22.14 2.71 12.44
CA THR A 307 21.77 4.14 12.31
C THR A 307 21.79 4.82 13.66
N ALA A 308 21.27 4.20 14.72
CA ALA A 308 21.36 4.74 16.08
C ALA A 308 22.81 5.00 16.48
N LYS A 309 23.71 4.03 16.24
CA LYS A 309 25.13 4.14 16.49
C LYS A 309 25.79 5.25 15.65
N ALA A 310 25.45 5.36 14.37
CA ALA A 310 25.97 6.38 13.48
C ALA A 310 25.57 7.81 13.92
N MET A 311 24.35 7.97 14.46
CA MET A 311 23.87 9.23 15.02
C MET A 311 24.43 9.53 16.42
N GLY A 312 25.02 8.54 17.11
CA GLY A 312 25.45 8.66 18.49
C GLY A 312 24.28 8.77 19.47
N VAL A 313 23.17 8.05 19.20
CA VAL A 313 21.99 8.01 20.07
C VAL A 313 21.78 6.59 20.61
N GLU A 314 21.31 6.50 21.85
CA GLU A 314 20.91 5.25 22.48
C GLU A 314 19.41 5.05 22.36
N VAL A 315 19.00 3.84 22.01
CA VAL A 315 17.58 3.43 21.96
C VAL A 315 17.30 2.62 23.23
N PRO A 316 16.29 3.00 24.03
CA PRO A 316 15.95 2.28 25.25
C PRO A 316 15.58 0.81 25.00
N THR A 317 15.95 -0.09 25.90
CA THR A 317 15.61 -1.52 25.82
C THR A 317 14.10 -1.73 25.71
N SER A 318 13.28 -0.92 26.36
CA SER A 318 11.82 -0.97 26.26
C SER A 318 11.33 -0.74 24.82
N THR A 319 11.97 0.15 24.08
CA THR A 319 11.66 0.41 22.64
C THR A 319 12.11 -0.75 21.76
N LEU A 320 13.30 -1.32 22.05
CA LEU A 320 13.83 -2.49 21.32
C LEU A 320 12.92 -3.70 21.44
N LEU A 321 12.41 -3.97 22.64
CA LEU A 321 11.50 -5.12 22.91
C LEU A 321 10.14 -5.00 22.20
N ARG A 322 9.79 -3.83 21.71
CA ARG A 322 8.55 -3.58 20.97
C ARG A 322 8.72 -3.70 19.46
N ALA A 323 9.96 -3.67 18.99
CA ALA A 323 10.24 -3.76 17.56
C ALA A 323 9.97 -5.19 17.05
N ASP A 324 9.25 -5.28 15.94
CA ASP A 324 9.04 -6.54 15.22
C ASP A 324 10.32 -6.94 14.46
N GLU A 325 11.13 -5.94 14.09
CA GLU A 325 12.42 -6.15 13.43
C GLU A 325 13.48 -5.14 13.89
N VAL A 326 14.68 -5.64 14.15
CA VAL A 326 15.86 -4.84 14.50
C VAL A 326 17.00 -5.14 13.52
N ILE A 327 17.48 -4.12 12.83
CA ILE A 327 18.63 -4.18 11.92
C ILE A 327 19.89 -3.88 12.74
N GLU A 328 20.79 -4.86 12.86
CA GLU A 328 22.06 -4.81 13.60
C GLU A 328 23.27 -4.67 12.66
#